data_fac0a10d21b1cbd2e2563d5fd2e12744
#
_entry.id   fac0a10d21b1cbd2e2563d5fd2e12744
#
_cell.length_a   1.000
_cell.length_b   1.000
_cell.length_c   1.000
_cell.angle_alpha   90.00
_cell.angle_beta   90.00
_cell.angle_gamma   90.00
#
_symmetry.space_group_name_H-M   'P 1'
#
loop_
_entity.id
_entity.type
_entity.pdbx_description
1 polymer ?
#
loop_
_entity_poly.entity_id
_entity_poly.type
_entity_poly.pdbx_seq_one_letter_code
_entity_poly.pdbx_strand_id
1 'polypeptide(L)'
;MSQKFNAILLDLDGTLVNTLYSLQDTVNKALERFGFDPVTLEQTKKYVGIGSHKFVERSVEATANRLYREAEKWEEKDEDKAFDLDQQADEVMEQIDDVHDAYMEIFKENCIYKAEPYPGMRKSLDALKAKGWKVACITNKPMAEAVTVLNHAFGEGYFDYISGDDGTHPLKPDTGVVDDTLNHIGCKKEECIYVGDTNTDMETAKRAGIKSIGCLYGFRDKKELEEAGADVLIKSAEDIGKAIEYFEAE
;
A
#
# COMPACT_ATOMS: atom_id res chain seq x y z
N MET A 1 -21.59 29.20 -0.75
CA MET A 1 -21.01 28.70 0.51
C MET A 1 -19.53 28.47 0.23
N SER A 2 -18.64 28.86 1.12
CA SER A 2 -17.20 28.54 0.95
C SER A 2 -17.05 27.03 1.06
N GLN A 3 -16.33 26.43 0.13
CA GLN A 3 -15.99 25.00 0.13
C GLN A 3 -15.15 24.70 1.38
N LYS A 4 -15.56 23.73 2.20
CA LYS A 4 -14.89 23.36 3.46
C LYS A 4 -13.58 22.60 3.16
N PHE A 5 -13.60 21.75 2.12
CA PHE A 5 -12.45 20.96 1.69
C PHE A 5 -11.97 21.40 0.31
N ASN A 6 -10.65 21.38 0.10
CA ASN A 6 -10.02 21.80 -1.16
C ASN A 6 -8.81 20.93 -1.54
N ALA A 7 -8.50 19.89 -0.75
CA ALA A 7 -7.43 18.94 -1.04
C ALA A 7 -7.85 17.51 -0.75
N ILE A 8 -7.30 16.59 -1.52
CA ILE A 8 -7.46 15.14 -1.34
C ILE A 8 -6.08 14.48 -1.37
N LEU A 9 -5.79 13.69 -0.33
CA LEU A 9 -4.59 12.89 -0.18
C LEU A 9 -4.98 11.44 -0.41
N LEU A 10 -4.31 10.72 -1.31
CA LEU A 10 -4.66 9.35 -1.66
C LEU A 10 -3.47 8.43 -1.53
N ASP A 11 -3.69 7.23 -0.99
CA ASP A 11 -2.73 6.15 -1.15
C ASP A 11 -2.67 5.67 -2.60
N LEU A 12 -1.61 4.91 -2.95
CA LEU A 12 -1.39 4.41 -4.30
C LEU A 12 -1.91 2.99 -4.49
N ASP A 13 -1.26 2.03 -3.80
CA ASP A 13 -1.43 0.59 -4.04
C ASP A 13 -2.75 0.10 -3.42
N GLY A 14 -3.75 -0.25 -4.24
CA GLY A 14 -5.07 -0.64 -3.75
C GLY A 14 -6.09 0.51 -3.66
N THR A 15 -5.63 1.75 -3.79
CA THR A 15 -6.47 2.95 -3.74
C THR A 15 -6.57 3.65 -5.10
N LEU A 16 -5.47 4.24 -5.58
CA LEU A 16 -5.41 4.89 -6.90
C LEU A 16 -5.30 3.88 -8.04
N VAL A 17 -4.45 2.89 -7.86
CA VAL A 17 -4.04 1.91 -8.87
C VAL A 17 -4.14 0.50 -8.32
N ASN A 18 -4.68 -0.42 -9.12
CA ASN A 18 -4.58 -1.85 -8.83
C ASN A 18 -3.20 -2.35 -9.23
N THR A 19 -2.31 -2.44 -8.26
CA THR A 19 -0.92 -2.89 -8.42
C THR A 19 -0.69 -4.32 -7.96
N LEU A 20 -1.75 -5.03 -7.57
CA LEU A 20 -1.65 -6.35 -6.94
C LEU A 20 -0.86 -7.35 -7.79
N TYR A 21 -1.07 -7.33 -9.10
CA TYR A 21 -0.39 -8.26 -10.02
C TYR A 21 1.09 -7.93 -10.19
N SER A 22 1.47 -6.65 -10.24
CA SER A 22 2.89 -6.27 -10.33
C SER A 22 3.64 -6.62 -9.06
N LEU A 23 3.02 -6.40 -7.89
CA LEU A 23 3.60 -6.74 -6.60
C LEU A 23 3.81 -8.25 -6.45
N GLN A 24 2.77 -9.06 -6.76
CA GLN A 24 2.88 -10.52 -6.70
C GLN A 24 3.91 -11.08 -7.68
N ASP A 25 3.87 -10.64 -8.94
CA ASP A 25 4.77 -11.13 -9.97
C ASP A 25 6.23 -10.78 -9.64
N THR A 26 6.47 -9.57 -9.12
CA THR A 26 7.81 -9.14 -8.70
C THR A 26 8.34 -9.97 -7.54
N VAL A 27 7.56 -10.11 -6.46
CA VAL A 27 8.02 -10.85 -5.29
C VAL A 27 8.21 -12.33 -5.60
N ASN A 28 7.35 -12.94 -6.42
CA ASN A 28 7.50 -14.34 -6.81
C ASN A 28 8.75 -14.57 -7.68
N LYS A 29 9.09 -13.64 -8.57
CA LYS A 29 10.36 -13.68 -9.31
C LYS A 29 11.57 -13.53 -8.40
N ALA A 30 11.48 -12.71 -7.36
CA ALA A 30 12.54 -12.60 -6.36
C ALA A 30 12.67 -13.90 -5.56
N LEU A 31 11.58 -14.43 -5.02
CA LEU A 31 11.55 -15.69 -4.28
C LEU A 31 12.10 -16.88 -5.10
N GLU A 32 11.75 -16.95 -6.39
CA GLU A 32 12.23 -17.99 -7.31
C GLU A 32 13.76 -17.99 -7.45
N ARG A 33 14.43 -16.81 -7.43
CA ARG A 33 15.91 -16.74 -7.49
C ARG A 33 16.60 -17.45 -6.31
N PHE A 34 15.89 -17.56 -5.17
CA PHE A 34 16.39 -18.20 -3.96
C PHE A 34 15.80 -19.61 -3.74
N GLY A 35 14.96 -20.09 -4.66
CA GLY A 35 14.32 -21.39 -4.54
C GLY A 35 13.21 -21.44 -3.48
N PHE A 36 12.63 -20.29 -3.12
CA PHE A 36 11.56 -20.16 -2.13
C PHE A 36 10.17 -20.32 -2.75
N ASP A 37 9.19 -20.67 -1.90
CA ASP A 37 7.82 -20.86 -2.34
C ASP A 37 7.16 -19.55 -2.83
N PRO A 38 6.40 -19.59 -3.91
CA PRO A 38 5.67 -18.40 -4.38
C PRO A 38 4.51 -18.06 -3.45
N VAL A 39 4.20 -16.76 -3.32
CA VAL A 39 3.02 -16.28 -2.61
C VAL A 39 1.81 -16.16 -3.54
N THR A 40 0.63 -16.41 -3.00
CA THR A 40 -0.66 -16.24 -3.70
C THR A 40 -1.10 -14.77 -3.71
N LEU A 41 -2.08 -14.42 -4.58
CA LEU A 41 -2.69 -13.08 -4.57
C LEU A 41 -3.30 -12.71 -3.21
N GLU A 42 -3.91 -13.66 -2.51
CA GLU A 42 -4.49 -13.42 -1.18
C GLU A 42 -3.41 -13.14 -0.13
N GLN A 43 -2.28 -13.84 -0.19
CA GLN A 43 -1.13 -13.54 0.67
C GLN A 43 -0.53 -12.16 0.32
N THR A 44 -0.36 -11.86 -0.96
CA THR A 44 0.12 -10.54 -1.41
C THR A 44 -0.74 -9.41 -0.85
N LYS A 45 -2.07 -9.50 -0.95
CA LYS A 45 -2.99 -8.53 -0.35
C LYS A 45 -2.75 -8.32 1.15
N LYS A 46 -2.53 -9.41 1.89
CA LYS A 46 -2.32 -9.34 3.35
C LYS A 46 -0.97 -8.74 3.72
N TYR A 47 0.05 -8.97 2.91
CA TYR A 47 1.43 -8.61 3.24
C TYR A 47 1.78 -7.17 2.88
N VAL A 48 1.12 -6.60 1.88
CA VAL A 48 1.35 -5.25 1.35
C VAL A 48 0.80 -4.15 2.29
N GLY A 49 1.33 -2.91 2.18
CA GLY A 49 0.84 -1.70 2.84
C GLY A 49 1.80 -1.05 3.84
N ILE A 50 2.83 -1.77 4.30
CA ILE A 50 3.78 -1.30 5.32
C ILE A 50 5.24 -1.22 4.83
N GLY A 51 5.41 -0.95 3.53
CA GLY A 51 6.70 -0.81 2.86
C GLY A 51 7.21 -2.10 2.22
N SER A 52 8.17 -1.93 1.29
CA SER A 52 8.70 -3.02 0.46
C SER A 52 9.45 -4.08 1.26
N HIS A 53 10.28 -3.66 2.22
CA HIS A 53 11.06 -4.59 3.05
C HIS A 53 10.15 -5.54 3.84
N LYS A 54 9.13 -4.99 4.53
CA LYS A 54 8.19 -5.81 5.31
C LYS A 54 7.30 -6.68 4.45
N PHE A 55 6.99 -6.25 3.23
CA PHE A 55 6.28 -7.07 2.25
C PHE A 55 7.12 -8.29 1.84
N VAL A 56 8.40 -8.11 1.53
CA VAL A 56 9.33 -9.20 1.21
C VAL A 56 9.56 -10.11 2.40
N GLU A 57 9.82 -9.56 3.60
CA GLU A 57 9.97 -10.31 4.84
C GLU A 57 8.81 -11.29 5.05
N ARG A 58 7.56 -10.80 5.01
CA ARG A 58 6.36 -11.66 5.14
C ARG A 58 6.25 -12.72 4.05
N SER A 59 6.76 -12.42 2.86
CA SER A 59 6.76 -13.36 1.74
C SER A 59 7.79 -14.48 1.95
N VAL A 60 8.96 -14.16 2.48
CA VAL A 60 10.01 -15.14 2.87
C VAL A 60 9.54 -15.97 4.09
N GLU A 61 8.96 -15.30 5.11
CA GLU A 61 8.35 -15.97 6.27
C GLU A 61 7.35 -17.07 5.87
N ALA A 62 6.65 -16.93 4.76
CA ALA A 62 5.70 -17.95 4.29
C ALA A 62 6.39 -19.28 3.98
N THR A 63 7.60 -19.25 3.39
CA THR A 63 8.44 -20.44 3.15
C THR A 63 8.99 -21.00 4.47
N ALA A 64 9.58 -20.16 5.32
CA ALA A 64 10.11 -20.59 6.63
C ALA A 64 9.02 -21.23 7.51
N ASN A 65 7.84 -20.60 7.58
CA ASN A 65 6.70 -21.13 8.34
C ASN A 65 6.17 -22.47 7.81
N ARG A 66 6.35 -22.77 6.53
CA ARG A 66 6.05 -24.09 6.00
C ARG A 66 7.05 -25.14 6.51
N LEU A 67 8.34 -24.81 6.50
CA LEU A 67 9.41 -25.68 6.99
C LEU A 67 9.27 -25.97 8.50
N TYR A 68 9.04 -24.95 9.34
CA TYR A 68 8.78 -25.14 10.78
C TYR A 68 7.59 -26.06 11.03
N ARG A 69 6.45 -25.84 10.33
CA ARG A 69 5.29 -26.73 10.46
C ARG A 69 5.55 -28.15 9.94
N GLU A 70 6.49 -28.33 9.06
CA GLU A 70 6.93 -29.67 8.62
C GLU A 70 7.84 -30.31 9.67
N ALA A 71 8.75 -29.55 10.28
CA ALA A 71 9.59 -30.00 11.38
C ALA A 71 8.77 -30.55 12.57
N GLU A 72 7.75 -29.79 13.02
CA GLU A 72 6.81 -30.21 14.08
C GLU A 72 6.20 -31.61 13.85
N LYS A 73 5.95 -32.01 12.60
CA LYS A 73 5.40 -33.34 12.29
C LYS A 73 6.41 -34.47 12.44
N TRP A 74 7.70 -34.12 12.48
CA TRP A 74 8.80 -35.08 12.58
C TRP A 74 9.39 -35.17 14.00
N GLU A 75 9.12 -34.21 14.90
CA GLU A 75 9.70 -34.16 16.26
C GLU A 75 9.63 -35.49 17.01
N GLU A 76 8.47 -36.18 16.98
CA GLU A 76 8.31 -37.50 17.67
C GLU A 76 8.74 -38.71 16.84
N LYS A 77 9.01 -38.52 15.51
CA LYS A 77 9.28 -39.62 14.59
C LYS A 77 10.76 -39.72 14.19
N ASP A 78 11.38 -38.57 14.00
CA ASP A 78 12.77 -38.44 13.52
C ASP A 78 13.27 -37.07 13.93
N GLU A 79 13.93 -36.96 15.09
CA GLU A 79 14.44 -35.74 15.70
C GLU A 79 15.51 -35.07 14.82
N ASP A 80 16.38 -35.87 14.17
CA ASP A 80 17.42 -35.34 13.27
C ASP A 80 16.78 -34.64 12.07
N LYS A 81 15.73 -35.21 11.48
CA LYS A 81 15.01 -34.61 10.37
C LYS A 81 14.25 -33.35 10.79
N ALA A 82 13.64 -33.32 11.96
CA ALA A 82 13.00 -32.12 12.50
C ALA A 82 14.01 -31.00 12.65
N PHE A 83 15.17 -31.29 13.24
CA PHE A 83 16.27 -30.35 13.42
C PHE A 83 16.80 -29.79 12.07
N ASP A 84 16.98 -30.64 11.06
CA ASP A 84 17.43 -30.23 9.73
C ASP A 84 16.43 -29.26 9.07
N LEU A 85 15.13 -29.50 9.26
CA LEU A 85 14.05 -28.61 8.71
C LEU A 85 14.01 -27.26 9.44
N ASP A 86 14.19 -27.25 10.76
CA ASP A 86 14.27 -26.00 11.53
C ASP A 86 15.49 -25.18 11.12
N GLN A 87 16.64 -25.80 10.96
CA GLN A 87 17.83 -25.12 10.43
C GLN A 87 17.62 -24.54 9.04
N GLN A 88 16.98 -25.28 8.13
CA GLN A 88 16.62 -24.76 6.81
C GLN A 88 15.67 -23.56 6.90
N ALA A 89 14.71 -23.56 7.83
CA ALA A 89 13.82 -22.43 8.05
C ALA A 89 14.58 -21.19 8.53
N ASP A 90 15.52 -21.35 9.46
CA ASP A 90 16.38 -20.28 9.95
C ASP A 90 17.26 -19.70 8.82
N GLU A 91 17.87 -20.55 8.00
CA GLU A 91 18.65 -20.14 6.82
C GLU A 91 17.82 -19.35 5.80
N VAL A 92 16.54 -19.70 5.63
CA VAL A 92 15.60 -18.94 4.79
C VAL A 92 15.37 -17.53 5.36
N MET A 93 15.19 -17.41 6.68
CA MET A 93 15.00 -16.13 7.34
C MET A 93 16.23 -15.21 7.28
N GLU A 94 17.43 -15.76 7.26
CA GLU A 94 18.67 -14.98 7.11
C GLU A 94 18.82 -14.32 5.74
N GLN A 95 18.08 -14.77 4.71
CA GLN A 95 18.19 -14.28 3.34
C GLN A 95 17.19 -13.14 3.01
N ILE A 96 16.45 -12.60 3.99
CA ILE A 96 15.42 -11.57 3.75
C ILE A 96 15.98 -10.35 3.01
N ASP A 97 17.15 -9.85 3.42
CA ASP A 97 17.74 -8.65 2.80
C ASP A 97 18.19 -8.93 1.36
N ASP A 98 18.77 -10.11 1.09
CA ASP A 98 19.17 -10.51 -0.26
C ASP A 98 17.96 -10.66 -1.19
N VAL A 99 16.85 -11.23 -0.69
CA VAL A 99 15.59 -11.33 -1.43
C VAL A 99 14.99 -9.94 -1.66
N HIS A 100 15.08 -9.04 -0.68
CA HIS A 100 14.62 -7.66 -0.83
C HIS A 100 15.43 -6.90 -1.90
N ASP A 101 16.74 -7.06 -1.93
CA ASP A 101 17.58 -6.46 -2.96
C ASP A 101 17.21 -6.98 -4.36
N ALA A 102 16.99 -8.30 -4.50
CA ALA A 102 16.52 -8.89 -5.75
C ALA A 102 15.11 -8.38 -6.13
N TYR A 103 14.21 -8.24 -5.15
CA TYR A 103 12.89 -7.65 -5.36
C TYR A 103 13.00 -6.21 -5.90
N MET A 104 13.82 -5.37 -5.28
CA MET A 104 14.00 -3.97 -5.69
C MET A 104 14.62 -3.87 -7.08
N GLU A 105 15.55 -4.75 -7.44
CA GLU A 105 16.10 -4.82 -8.80
C GLU A 105 15.01 -5.09 -9.85
N ILE A 106 14.18 -6.11 -9.62
CA ILE A 106 13.11 -6.51 -10.54
C ILE A 106 12.01 -5.44 -10.59
N PHE A 107 11.68 -4.84 -9.43
CA PHE A 107 10.56 -3.92 -9.28
C PHE A 107 10.72 -2.64 -10.09
N LYS A 108 11.94 -2.18 -10.33
CA LYS A 108 12.24 -0.99 -11.16
C LYS A 108 11.54 -1.02 -12.52
N GLU A 109 11.52 -2.19 -13.15
CA GLU A 109 10.88 -2.37 -14.46
C GLU A 109 9.48 -2.95 -14.36
N ASN A 110 9.23 -3.80 -13.34
CA ASN A 110 8.00 -4.58 -13.21
C ASN A 110 6.87 -3.86 -12.46
N CYS A 111 7.14 -2.70 -11.86
CA CYS A 111 6.17 -1.95 -11.04
C CYS A 111 4.90 -1.52 -11.81
N ILE A 112 4.97 -1.43 -13.14
CA ILE A 112 3.83 -1.09 -14.01
C ILE A 112 3.14 -2.31 -14.63
N TYR A 113 3.58 -3.54 -14.34
CA TYR A 113 2.96 -4.74 -14.89
C TYR A 113 1.50 -4.89 -14.45
N LYS A 114 0.56 -4.79 -15.41
CA LYS A 114 -0.89 -4.80 -15.15
C LYS A 114 -1.34 -3.79 -14.08
N ALA A 115 -0.62 -2.67 -13.96
CA ALA A 115 -0.94 -1.59 -13.04
C ALA A 115 -1.92 -0.61 -13.72
N GLU A 116 -3.20 -0.70 -13.35
CA GLU A 116 -4.27 0.09 -13.95
C GLU A 116 -5.00 0.91 -12.89
N PRO A 117 -5.38 2.17 -13.18
CA PRO A 117 -6.25 2.93 -12.29
C PRO A 117 -7.54 2.17 -11.99
N TYR A 118 -8.02 2.27 -10.75
CA TYR A 118 -9.34 1.72 -10.45
C TYR A 118 -10.44 2.38 -11.30
N PRO A 119 -11.47 1.61 -11.73
CA PRO A 119 -12.57 2.15 -12.53
C PRO A 119 -13.20 3.38 -11.90
N GLY A 120 -13.33 4.46 -12.68
CA GLY A 120 -13.89 5.73 -12.22
C GLY A 120 -12.92 6.66 -11.49
N MET A 121 -11.73 6.21 -11.08
CA MET A 121 -10.77 7.03 -10.32
C MET A 121 -10.38 8.31 -11.06
N ARG A 122 -9.89 8.20 -12.30
CA ARG A 122 -9.52 9.38 -13.10
C ARG A 122 -10.67 10.38 -13.23
N LYS A 123 -11.88 9.89 -13.54
CA LYS A 123 -13.08 10.74 -13.68
C LYS A 123 -13.39 11.51 -12.39
N SER A 124 -13.29 10.84 -11.23
CA SER A 124 -13.53 11.47 -9.93
C SER A 124 -12.48 12.52 -9.61
N LEU A 125 -11.20 12.25 -9.85
CA LEU A 125 -10.13 13.21 -9.62
C LEU A 125 -10.17 14.38 -10.60
N ASP A 126 -10.47 14.16 -11.88
CA ASP A 126 -10.64 15.23 -12.87
C ASP A 126 -11.78 16.19 -12.47
N ALA A 127 -12.88 15.65 -11.93
CA ALA A 127 -13.98 16.46 -11.43
C ALA A 127 -13.60 17.33 -10.21
N LEU A 128 -12.73 16.82 -9.32
CA LEU A 128 -12.20 17.59 -8.20
C LEU A 128 -11.21 18.66 -8.67
N LYS A 129 -10.29 18.31 -9.56
CA LYS A 129 -9.32 19.26 -10.15
C LYS A 129 -10.03 20.40 -10.90
N ALA A 130 -11.13 20.11 -11.61
CA ALA A 130 -11.94 21.13 -12.27
C ALA A 130 -12.59 22.13 -11.28
N LYS A 131 -12.78 21.73 -10.01
CA LYS A 131 -13.23 22.60 -8.91
C LYS A 131 -12.09 23.31 -8.18
N GLY A 132 -10.84 23.14 -8.63
CA GLY A 132 -9.66 23.75 -8.03
C GLY A 132 -9.06 22.99 -6.85
N TRP A 133 -9.46 21.73 -6.64
CA TRP A 133 -8.88 20.88 -5.58
C TRP A 133 -7.43 20.54 -5.88
N LYS A 134 -6.63 20.45 -4.81
CA LYS A 134 -5.31 19.84 -4.82
C LYS A 134 -5.41 18.35 -4.70
N VAL A 135 -4.64 17.63 -5.51
CA VAL A 135 -4.63 16.17 -5.54
C VAL A 135 -3.19 15.68 -5.30
N ALA A 136 -2.96 15.01 -4.18
CA ALA A 136 -1.65 14.47 -3.83
C ALA A 136 -1.71 12.97 -3.53
N CYS A 137 -0.61 12.28 -3.80
CA CYS A 137 -0.42 10.87 -3.44
C CYS A 137 0.54 10.76 -2.26
N ILE A 138 0.18 9.92 -1.27
CA ILE A 138 1.03 9.57 -0.12
C ILE A 138 1.07 8.05 0.00
N THR A 139 2.26 7.45 -0.18
CA THR A 139 2.39 6.00 -0.21
C THR A 139 3.66 5.50 0.49
N ASN A 140 3.60 4.27 1.05
CA ASN A 140 4.78 3.56 1.57
C ASN A 140 5.56 2.82 0.47
N LYS A 141 5.16 3.00 -0.80
CA LYS A 141 5.91 2.52 -1.95
C LYS A 141 7.19 3.33 -2.14
N PRO A 142 8.32 2.73 -2.54
CA PRO A 142 9.54 3.46 -2.87
C PRO A 142 9.24 4.57 -3.90
N MET A 143 9.80 5.76 -3.68
CA MET A 143 9.46 7.00 -4.38
C MET A 143 9.62 6.90 -5.91
N ALA A 144 10.70 6.28 -6.39
CA ALA A 144 10.95 6.14 -7.82
C ALA A 144 9.88 5.30 -8.53
N GLU A 145 9.49 4.18 -7.92
CA GLU A 145 8.47 3.28 -8.43
C GLU A 145 7.06 3.88 -8.28
N ALA A 146 6.81 4.66 -7.22
CA ALA A 146 5.56 5.40 -7.06
C ALA A 146 5.35 6.42 -8.19
N VAL A 147 6.36 7.22 -8.50
CA VAL A 147 6.35 8.18 -9.63
C VAL A 147 6.15 7.45 -10.95
N THR A 148 6.86 6.34 -11.17
CA THR A 148 6.76 5.54 -12.40
C THR A 148 5.35 5.00 -12.60
N VAL A 149 4.73 4.42 -11.56
CA VAL A 149 3.35 3.89 -11.62
C VAL A 149 2.34 5.00 -11.86
N LEU A 150 2.46 6.13 -11.14
CA LEU A 150 1.53 7.24 -11.28
C LEU A 150 1.62 7.91 -12.67
N ASN A 151 2.82 8.08 -13.20
CA ASN A 151 3.02 8.61 -14.54
C ASN A 151 2.46 7.67 -15.62
N HIS A 152 2.65 6.36 -15.45
CA HIS A 152 2.05 5.36 -16.33
C HIS A 152 0.52 5.42 -16.31
N ALA A 153 -0.08 5.49 -15.12
CA ALA A 153 -1.53 5.41 -14.92
C ALA A 153 -2.27 6.72 -15.25
N PHE A 154 -1.68 7.88 -14.93
CA PHE A 154 -2.34 9.19 -15.00
C PHE A 154 -1.66 10.21 -15.92
N GLY A 155 -0.43 9.96 -16.33
CA GLY A 155 0.40 10.89 -17.07
C GLY A 155 1.24 11.79 -16.15
N GLU A 156 2.35 12.27 -16.70
CA GLU A 156 3.29 13.13 -15.98
C GLU A 156 2.63 14.45 -15.55
N GLY A 157 2.94 14.91 -14.32
CA GLY A 157 2.42 16.16 -13.79
C GLY A 157 0.93 16.15 -13.42
N TYR A 158 0.29 14.97 -13.33
CA TYR A 158 -1.12 14.86 -12.97
C TYR A 158 -1.39 15.23 -11.51
N PHE A 159 -0.52 14.83 -10.58
CA PHE A 159 -0.62 15.10 -9.14
C PHE A 159 0.08 16.42 -8.79
N ASP A 160 -0.51 17.19 -7.86
CA ASP A 160 0.10 18.42 -7.33
C ASP A 160 1.34 18.08 -6.47
N TYR A 161 1.34 16.91 -5.81
CA TYR A 161 2.49 16.38 -5.08
C TYR A 161 2.42 14.85 -4.98
N ILE A 162 3.58 14.20 -4.98
CA ILE A 162 3.74 12.76 -4.77
C ILE A 162 4.76 12.58 -3.65
N SER A 163 4.38 11.86 -2.60
CA SER A 163 5.25 11.46 -1.50
C SER A 163 5.27 9.93 -1.39
N GLY A 164 6.40 9.35 -1.72
CA GLY A 164 6.72 7.94 -1.55
C GLY A 164 7.81 7.75 -0.50
N ASP A 165 8.21 6.51 -0.24
CA ASP A 165 9.33 6.19 0.63
C ASP A 165 10.65 6.57 -0.06
N ASP A 166 11.32 7.57 0.48
CA ASP A 166 12.67 8.03 0.10
C ASP A 166 13.63 8.06 1.30
N GLY A 167 13.19 7.52 2.44
CA GLY A 167 13.95 7.47 3.68
C GLY A 167 14.01 8.81 4.46
N THR A 168 13.31 9.85 4.02
CA THR A 168 13.31 11.17 4.71
C THR A 168 12.32 11.20 5.88
N HIS A 169 11.26 10.41 5.82
CA HIS A 169 10.25 10.28 6.88
C HIS A 169 10.06 8.81 7.26
N PRO A 170 9.64 8.52 8.50
CA PRO A 170 9.12 7.20 8.83
C PRO A 170 7.90 6.87 7.95
N LEU A 171 7.72 5.58 7.66
CA LEU A 171 6.58 5.10 6.88
C LEU A 171 5.24 5.38 7.58
N LYS A 172 4.16 5.48 6.80
CA LYS A 172 2.80 5.46 7.35
C LYS A 172 2.64 4.25 8.29
N PRO A 173 2.02 4.38 9.46
CA PRO A 173 1.11 5.46 9.88
C PRO A 173 1.77 6.65 10.61
N ASP A 174 3.06 6.91 10.42
CA ASP A 174 3.65 8.19 10.86
C ASP A 174 3.06 9.35 10.04
N THR A 175 2.90 10.52 10.68
CA THR A 175 2.22 11.66 10.05
C THR A 175 3.17 12.70 9.46
N GLY A 176 4.47 12.52 9.61
CA GLY A 176 5.46 13.45 9.06
C GLY A 176 5.29 13.68 7.55
N VAL A 177 5.05 12.60 6.82
CA VAL A 177 4.77 12.63 5.37
C VAL A 177 3.50 13.41 5.01
N VAL A 178 2.47 13.39 5.87
CA VAL A 178 1.23 14.16 5.69
C VAL A 178 1.50 15.65 5.86
N ASP A 179 2.19 16.02 6.95
CA ASP A 179 2.51 17.41 7.26
C ASP A 179 3.38 18.03 6.15
N ASP A 180 4.36 17.29 5.65
CA ASP A 180 5.22 17.70 4.54
C ASP A 180 4.43 17.89 3.24
N THR A 181 3.57 16.92 2.89
CA THR A 181 2.69 17.02 1.71
C THR A 181 1.79 18.23 1.77
N LEU A 182 1.14 18.50 2.92
CA LEU A 182 0.26 19.64 3.10
C LEU A 182 1.00 20.97 2.96
N ASN A 183 2.22 21.06 3.48
CA ASN A 183 3.07 22.24 3.30
C ASN A 183 3.39 22.49 1.82
N HIS A 184 3.71 21.44 1.05
CA HIS A 184 4.01 21.56 -0.38
C HIS A 184 2.81 22.01 -1.21
N ILE A 185 1.63 21.46 -0.94
CA ILE A 185 0.40 21.83 -1.70
C ILE A 185 -0.27 23.11 -1.17
N GLY A 186 0.19 23.65 -0.02
CA GLY A 186 -0.32 24.89 0.57
C GLY A 186 -1.72 24.75 1.19
N CYS A 187 -2.05 23.58 1.77
CA CYS A 187 -3.36 23.29 2.36
C CYS A 187 -3.24 22.99 3.85
N LYS A 188 -4.35 23.16 4.59
CA LYS A 188 -4.45 22.81 6.01
C LYS A 188 -5.08 21.44 6.20
N LYS A 189 -4.86 20.82 7.36
CA LYS A 189 -5.44 19.51 7.73
C LYS A 189 -6.98 19.52 7.66
N GLU A 190 -7.60 20.59 8.16
CA GLU A 190 -9.05 20.77 8.20
C GLU A 190 -9.69 20.93 6.82
N GLU A 191 -8.87 21.23 5.81
CA GLU A 191 -9.29 21.42 4.41
C GLU A 191 -9.05 20.18 3.56
N CYS A 192 -8.55 19.07 4.17
CA CYS A 192 -8.13 17.87 3.47
C CYS A 192 -9.00 16.67 3.80
N ILE A 193 -9.09 15.75 2.85
CA ILE A 193 -9.66 14.41 3.00
C ILE A 193 -8.59 13.39 2.62
N TYR A 194 -8.45 12.33 3.41
CA TYR A 194 -7.55 11.22 3.14
C TYR A 194 -8.33 10.03 2.59
N VAL A 195 -7.82 9.38 1.55
CA VAL A 195 -8.43 8.20 0.91
C VAL A 195 -7.43 7.07 0.90
N GLY A 196 -7.82 5.91 1.40
CA GLY A 196 -6.95 4.73 1.44
C GLY A 196 -7.74 3.44 1.55
N ASP A 197 -7.07 2.31 1.39
CA ASP A 197 -7.69 0.99 1.40
C ASP A 197 -7.14 0.06 2.48
N THR A 198 -6.25 0.56 3.35
CA THR A 198 -5.64 -0.22 4.44
C THR A 198 -5.88 0.40 5.81
N ASN A 199 -5.72 -0.43 6.87
CA ASN A 199 -5.69 0.05 8.25
C ASN A 199 -4.59 1.12 8.46
N THR A 200 -3.44 0.96 7.80
CA THR A 200 -2.34 1.94 7.84
C THR A 200 -2.81 3.32 7.38
N ASP A 201 -3.62 3.42 6.33
CA ASP A 201 -4.17 4.68 5.82
C ASP A 201 -5.14 5.32 6.80
N MET A 202 -6.06 4.52 7.32
CA MET A 202 -7.05 4.99 8.30
C MET A 202 -6.38 5.48 9.58
N GLU A 203 -5.37 4.74 10.07
CA GLU A 203 -4.56 5.17 11.21
C GLU A 203 -3.77 6.46 10.92
N THR A 204 -3.22 6.59 9.71
CA THR A 204 -2.51 7.82 9.28
C THR A 204 -3.45 9.02 9.31
N ALA A 205 -4.62 8.91 8.69
CA ALA A 205 -5.62 9.97 8.68
C ALA A 205 -6.08 10.35 10.09
N LYS A 206 -6.37 9.35 10.93
CA LYS A 206 -6.77 9.54 12.33
C LYS A 206 -5.70 10.25 13.16
N ARG A 207 -4.43 9.83 13.05
CA ARG A 207 -3.30 10.45 13.76
C ARG A 207 -3.05 11.88 13.28
N ALA A 208 -3.22 12.13 11.99
CA ALA A 208 -3.11 13.46 11.39
C ALA A 208 -4.29 14.39 11.72
N GLY A 209 -5.43 13.84 12.19
CA GLY A 209 -6.66 14.59 12.43
C GLY A 209 -7.39 14.99 11.15
N ILE A 210 -7.30 14.17 10.10
CA ILE A 210 -7.90 14.39 8.78
C ILE A 210 -9.07 13.41 8.58
N LYS A 211 -10.19 13.87 7.99
CA LYS A 211 -11.31 13.01 7.61
C LYS A 211 -10.87 11.93 6.62
N SER A 212 -11.35 10.70 6.82
CA SER A 212 -10.92 9.52 6.07
C SER A 212 -12.03 8.85 5.28
N ILE A 213 -11.69 8.40 4.06
CA ILE A 213 -12.53 7.55 3.21
C ILE A 213 -11.81 6.22 3.03
N GLY A 214 -12.42 5.12 3.50
CA GLY A 214 -11.90 3.76 3.29
C GLY A 214 -12.46 3.14 2.02
N CYS A 215 -11.57 2.57 1.17
CA CYS A 215 -11.91 1.98 -0.12
C CYS A 215 -12.11 0.46 -0.02
N LEU A 216 -13.35 -0.03 -0.18
CA LEU A 216 -13.68 -1.46 -0.12
C LEU A 216 -13.30 -2.24 -1.41
N TYR A 217 -12.86 -1.56 -2.44
CA TYR A 217 -12.38 -2.19 -3.68
C TYR A 217 -10.89 -2.51 -3.65
N GLY A 218 -10.18 -2.07 -2.60
CA GLY A 218 -8.75 -2.30 -2.41
C GLY A 218 -8.40 -3.65 -1.77
N PHE A 219 -7.41 -3.65 -0.88
CA PHE A 219 -6.81 -4.86 -0.34
C PHE A 219 -7.42 -5.32 1.00
N ARG A 220 -8.06 -4.42 1.77
CA ARG A 220 -8.64 -4.74 3.09
C ARG A 220 -10.16 -4.79 3.04
N ASP A 221 -10.72 -5.56 3.97
CA ASP A 221 -12.16 -5.71 4.11
C ASP A 221 -12.80 -4.59 4.93
N LYS A 222 -14.14 -4.61 4.95
CA LYS A 222 -14.94 -3.61 5.67
C LYS A 222 -14.62 -3.58 7.17
N LYS A 223 -14.48 -4.76 7.79
CA LYS A 223 -14.26 -4.87 9.24
C LYS A 223 -12.93 -4.24 9.63
N GLU A 224 -11.88 -4.53 8.89
CA GLU A 224 -10.55 -4.00 9.15
C GLU A 224 -10.51 -2.47 9.03
N LEU A 225 -11.15 -1.90 8.00
CA LEU A 225 -11.21 -0.45 7.81
C LEU A 225 -12.06 0.26 8.87
N GLU A 226 -13.19 -0.33 9.29
CA GLU A 226 -14.03 0.20 10.38
C GLU A 226 -13.29 0.17 11.72
N GLU A 227 -12.62 -0.93 12.05
CA GLU A 227 -11.83 -1.07 13.28
C GLU A 227 -10.65 -0.09 13.30
N ALA A 228 -10.04 0.22 12.15
CA ALA A 228 -8.99 1.22 12.02
C ALA A 228 -9.50 2.67 12.09
N GLY A 229 -10.81 2.87 12.00
CA GLY A 229 -11.46 4.17 12.21
C GLY A 229 -11.76 4.97 10.95
N ALA A 230 -12.09 4.30 9.83
CA ALA A 230 -12.60 4.98 8.64
C ALA A 230 -13.88 5.79 8.96
N ASP A 231 -13.92 7.08 8.60
CA ASP A 231 -15.11 7.91 8.80
C ASP A 231 -16.24 7.53 7.83
N VAL A 232 -15.88 7.23 6.57
CA VAL A 232 -16.81 6.79 5.50
C VAL A 232 -16.19 5.66 4.71
N LEU A 233 -17.00 4.70 4.27
CA LEU A 233 -16.57 3.61 3.39
C LEU A 233 -17.24 3.74 2.01
N ILE A 234 -16.44 3.56 0.95
CA ILE A 234 -16.92 3.57 -0.44
C ILE A 234 -16.65 2.24 -1.14
N LYS A 235 -17.54 1.86 -2.07
CA LYS A 235 -17.41 0.63 -2.87
C LYS A 235 -16.80 0.85 -4.25
N SER A 236 -16.75 2.09 -4.70
CA SER A 236 -16.22 2.49 -6.00
C SER A 236 -15.54 3.85 -5.88
N ALA A 237 -14.50 4.10 -6.68
CA ALA A 237 -13.89 5.41 -6.78
C ALA A 237 -14.86 6.50 -7.27
N GLU A 238 -15.94 6.13 -7.96
CA GLU A 238 -17.00 7.06 -8.37
C GLU A 238 -17.80 7.62 -7.18
N ASP A 239 -17.76 6.98 -6.02
CA ASP A 239 -18.46 7.43 -4.81
C ASP A 239 -17.67 8.47 -4.00
N ILE A 240 -16.41 8.81 -4.38
CA ILE A 240 -15.59 9.83 -3.70
C ILE A 240 -16.35 11.16 -3.58
N GLY A 241 -16.97 11.62 -4.67
CA GLY A 241 -17.75 12.86 -4.66
C GLY A 241 -18.87 12.86 -3.63
N LYS A 242 -19.62 11.77 -3.52
CA LYS A 242 -20.71 11.63 -2.53
C LYS A 242 -20.19 11.60 -1.08
N ALA A 243 -19.06 10.95 -0.85
CA ALA A 243 -18.42 10.92 0.47
C ALA A 243 -17.98 12.34 0.89
N ILE A 244 -17.45 13.13 -0.05
CA ILE A 244 -17.11 14.54 0.19
C ILE A 244 -18.36 15.36 0.52
N GLU A 245 -19.43 15.22 -0.26
CA GLU A 245 -20.71 15.92 0.00
C GLU A 245 -21.28 15.58 1.39
N TYR A 246 -21.12 14.35 1.84
CA TYR A 246 -21.51 13.95 3.20
C TYR A 246 -20.71 14.72 4.25
N PHE A 247 -19.39 14.86 4.13
CA PHE A 247 -18.56 15.62 5.07
C PHE A 247 -18.80 17.14 5.02
N GLU A 248 -19.23 17.69 3.87
CA GLU A 248 -19.58 19.10 3.73
C GLU A 248 -20.92 19.43 4.42
N ALA A 249 -21.78 18.42 4.61
CA ALA A 249 -23.09 18.57 5.26
C ALA A 249 -23.04 18.42 6.81
N GLU A 250 -21.94 17.89 7.37
CA GLU A 250 -21.67 17.85 8.81
C GLU A 250 -21.17 19.21 9.34
#